data_f464f3bc32e1bfa765b6b32a3b0d31cc
#
_entry.id   f464f3bc32e1bfa765b6b32a3b0d31cc
#
_cell.length_a   1.000
_cell.length_b   1.000
_cell.length_c   1.000
_cell.angle_alpha   90.00
_cell.angle_beta   90.00
_cell.angle_gamma   90.00
#
_symmetry.space_group_name_H-M   'P 1'
#
loop_
_entity.id
_entity.type
_entity.pdbx_description
1 polymer ?
#
loop_
_entity_poly.entity_id
_entity_poly.type
_entity_poly.pdbx_seq_one_letter_code
_entity_poly.pdbx_strand_id
1 'polypeptide(L)' 'MSTDNRTLRRKLDRELTYLEDRYLALRDLKSDGALAGQSIPTILQFDDAVESIAAAMQHLRNVIDILGKSE' A
#
# COMPACT_ATOMS: atom_id res chain seq x y z
N MET A 1 -8.62 25.16 -11.65
CA MET A 1 -7.84 25.46 -10.45
C MET A 1 -7.17 24.22 -9.93
N SER A 2 -5.91 24.34 -9.55
CA SER A 2 -5.21 23.20 -8.97
C SER A 2 -5.69 22.92 -7.55
N THR A 3 -5.64 21.67 -7.14
CA THR A 3 -5.98 21.26 -5.79
C THR A 3 -4.94 21.83 -4.82
N ASP A 4 -5.42 22.35 -3.70
CA ASP A 4 -4.54 22.79 -2.62
C ASP A 4 -3.69 21.61 -2.12
N ASN A 5 -2.38 21.84 -1.93
CA ASN A 5 -1.46 20.79 -1.51
C ASN A 5 -1.86 20.15 -0.18
N ARG A 6 -2.38 20.94 0.76
CA ARG A 6 -2.83 20.38 2.04
C ARG A 6 -4.03 19.45 1.87
N THR A 7 -4.96 19.82 1.00
CA THR A 7 -6.12 18.97 0.72
C THR A 7 -5.69 17.69 0.03
N LEU A 8 -4.78 17.79 -0.94
CA LEU A 8 -4.26 16.61 -1.64
C LEU A 8 -3.50 15.70 -0.68
N ARG A 9 -2.63 16.25 0.16
CA ARG A 9 -1.91 15.47 1.17
C ARG A 9 -2.86 14.71 2.08
N ARG A 10 -3.93 15.36 2.54
CA ARG A 10 -4.92 14.74 3.41
C ARG A 10 -5.60 13.55 2.73
N LYS A 11 -5.94 13.72 1.46
CA LYS A 11 -6.55 12.65 0.67
C LYS A 11 -5.58 11.49 0.48
N LEU A 12 -4.31 11.79 0.21
CA LEU A 12 -3.29 10.76 0.02
C LEU A 12 -2.97 10.03 1.32
N ASP A 13 -2.94 10.74 2.46
CA ASP A 13 -2.78 10.12 3.77
C ASP A 13 -3.89 9.11 4.04
N ARG A 14 -5.11 9.44 3.66
CA ARG A 14 -6.27 8.56 3.83
C ARG A 14 -6.13 7.31 2.96
N GLU A 15 -5.71 7.50 1.70
CA GLU A 15 -5.46 6.38 0.80
C GLU A 15 -4.31 5.51 1.28
N LEU A 16 -3.26 6.12 1.80
CA LEU A 16 -2.13 5.39 2.37
C LEU A 16 -2.57 4.52 3.55
N THR A 17 -3.37 5.07 4.46
CA THR A 17 -3.90 4.30 5.59
C THR A 17 -4.72 3.10 5.11
N TYR A 18 -5.54 3.30 4.07
CA TYR A 18 -6.31 2.22 3.49
C TYR A 18 -5.40 1.12 2.92
N LEU A 19 -4.34 1.50 2.20
CA LEU A 19 -3.39 0.53 1.66
C LEU A 19 -2.63 -0.20 2.77
N GLU A 20 -2.27 0.49 3.84
CA GLU A 20 -1.62 -0.15 4.99
C GLU A 20 -2.52 -1.22 5.60
N ASP A 21 -3.81 -0.93 5.76
CA ASP A 21 -4.77 -1.90 6.27
C ASP A 21 -4.89 -3.12 5.34
N ARG A 22 -4.91 -2.89 4.02
CA ARG A 22 -4.97 -3.98 3.04
C ARG A 22 -3.69 -4.80 3.04
N TYR A 23 -2.54 -4.14 3.15
CA TYR A 23 -1.25 -4.82 3.23
C TYR A 23 -1.20 -5.76 4.44
N LEU A 24 -1.60 -5.28 5.60
CA LEU A 24 -1.61 -6.08 6.83
C LEU A 24 -2.59 -7.24 6.73
N ALA A 25 -3.77 -7.01 6.14
CA ALA A 25 -4.77 -8.05 5.95
C ALA A 25 -4.23 -9.18 5.05
N LEU A 26 -3.51 -8.84 4.00
CA LEU A 26 -2.92 -9.84 3.09
C LEU A 26 -1.81 -10.62 3.79
N ARG A 27 -0.97 -9.95 4.58
CA ARG A 27 0.08 -10.62 5.35
C ARG A 27 -0.53 -11.59 6.36
N ASP A 28 -1.62 -11.18 7.00
CA ASP A 28 -2.31 -12.02 7.98
C ASP A 28 -2.87 -13.29 7.34
N LEU A 29 -3.41 -13.18 6.12
CA LEU A 29 -3.88 -14.35 5.38
C LEU A 29 -2.77 -15.39 5.23
N LYS A 30 -1.58 -14.95 4.88
CA LYS A 30 -0.45 -15.86 4.71
C LYS A 30 -0.01 -16.43 6.07
N SER A 31 0.09 -15.60 7.09
CA SER A 31 0.47 -16.02 8.44
C SER A 31 -0.52 -17.00 9.05
N ASP A 32 -1.79 -16.84 8.74
CA ASP A 32 -2.86 -17.71 9.24
C ASP A 32 -2.97 -19.04 8.48
N GLY A 33 -2.13 -19.22 7.45
CA GLY A 33 -2.10 -20.45 6.69
C GLY A 33 -3.12 -20.55 5.58
N ALA A 34 -3.73 -19.43 5.17
CA ALA A 34 -4.73 -19.42 4.11
C ALA A 34 -4.17 -19.92 2.76
N LEU A 35 -2.86 -19.84 2.57
CA LEU A 35 -2.19 -20.32 1.35
C LEU A 35 -1.69 -21.75 1.46
N ALA A 36 -1.93 -22.42 2.59
CA ALA A 36 -1.49 -23.79 2.78
C ALA A 36 -2.10 -24.71 1.72
N GLY A 37 -1.27 -25.55 1.10
CA GLY A 37 -1.71 -26.46 0.05
C GLY A 37 -1.86 -25.83 -1.32
N GLN A 38 -1.63 -24.54 -1.48
CA GLN A 38 -1.68 -23.88 -2.79
C GLN A 38 -0.41 -24.17 -3.59
N SER A 39 -0.51 -24.05 -4.91
CA SER A 39 0.62 -24.28 -5.80
C SER A 39 1.70 -23.20 -5.59
N ILE A 40 2.95 -23.54 -5.95
CA ILE A 40 4.06 -22.58 -5.89
C ILE A 40 3.77 -21.33 -6.72
N PRO A 41 3.29 -21.44 -7.98
CA PRO A 41 2.95 -20.23 -8.75
C PRO A 41 1.92 -19.33 -8.04
N THR A 42 0.92 -19.91 -7.38
CA THR A 42 -0.08 -19.14 -6.62
C THR A 42 0.57 -18.37 -5.49
N ILE A 43 1.45 -19.03 -4.73
CA ILE A 43 2.14 -18.40 -3.60
C ILE A 43 3.05 -17.28 -4.09
N LEU A 44 3.79 -17.50 -5.18
CA LEU A 44 4.68 -16.49 -5.74
C LEU A 44 3.91 -15.26 -6.23
N GLN A 45 2.77 -15.47 -6.90
CA GLN A 45 1.95 -14.36 -7.35
C GLN A 45 1.36 -13.58 -6.17
N PHE A 46 0.98 -14.28 -5.11
CA PHE A 46 0.51 -13.63 -3.90
C PHE A 46 1.61 -12.77 -3.28
N ASP A 47 2.83 -13.30 -3.17
CA ASP A 47 3.96 -12.55 -2.62
C ASP A 47 4.28 -11.32 -3.47
N ASP A 48 4.22 -11.44 -4.80
CA ASP A 48 4.43 -10.32 -5.71
C ASP A 48 3.36 -9.23 -5.50
N ALA A 49 2.11 -9.64 -5.28
CA ALA A 49 1.03 -8.68 -5.01
C ALA A 49 1.29 -7.90 -3.71
N VAL A 50 1.71 -8.59 -2.66
CA VAL A 50 2.04 -7.95 -1.39
C VAL A 50 3.19 -6.97 -1.55
N GLU A 51 4.24 -7.36 -2.27
CA GLU A 51 5.38 -6.49 -2.54
C GLU A 51 4.98 -5.25 -3.35
N SER A 52 4.07 -5.43 -4.33
CA SER A 52 3.58 -4.32 -5.14
C SER A 52 2.81 -3.29 -4.30
N ILE A 53 2.02 -3.76 -3.34
CA ILE A 53 1.31 -2.87 -2.42
C ILE A 53 2.32 -2.13 -1.54
N ALA A 54 3.33 -2.82 -1.03
CA ALA A 54 4.38 -2.18 -0.22
C ALA A 54 5.11 -1.09 -1.02
N ALA A 55 5.43 -1.35 -2.29
CA ALA A 55 6.05 -0.38 -3.16
C ALA A 55 5.15 0.82 -3.40
N ALA A 56 3.85 0.58 -3.65
CA ALA A 56 2.88 1.64 -3.84
C ALA A 56 2.77 2.53 -2.61
N MET A 57 2.78 1.95 -1.43
CA MET A 57 2.75 2.69 -0.17
C MET A 57 3.98 3.59 -0.04
N GLN A 58 5.16 3.08 -0.38
CA GLN A 58 6.38 3.87 -0.32
C GLN A 58 6.34 5.04 -1.30
N HIS A 59 5.85 4.81 -2.51
CA HIS A 59 5.70 5.89 -3.50
C HIS A 59 4.72 6.96 -3.02
N LEU A 60 3.62 6.56 -2.38
CA LEU A 60 2.66 7.52 -1.82
C LEU A 60 3.29 8.34 -0.69
N ARG A 61 4.06 7.72 0.18
CA ARG A 61 4.79 8.44 1.22
C ARG A 61 5.72 9.47 0.63
N ASN A 62 6.39 9.12 -0.47
CA ASN A 62 7.28 10.04 -1.16
C ASN A 62 6.52 11.23 -1.73
N VAL A 63 5.34 11.02 -2.33
CA VAL A 63 4.51 12.10 -2.85
C VAL A 63 4.06 13.01 -1.71
N ILE A 64 3.60 12.44 -0.62
CA ILE A 64 3.15 13.20 0.55
C ILE A 64 4.29 14.07 1.10
N ASP A 65 5.50 13.52 1.16
CA ASP A 65 6.68 14.24 1.62
C ASP A 65 7.02 15.40 0.70
N ILE A 66 7.00 15.17 -0.62
CA ILE A 66 7.24 16.22 -1.60
C ILE A 66 6.22 17.34 -1.48
N LEU A 67 4.95 17.00 -1.33
CA LEU A 67 3.88 17.99 -1.17
C LEU A 67 4.07 18.81 0.10
N GLY A 68 4.55 18.16 1.17
CA GLY A 68 4.84 18.85 2.42
C GLY A 68 5.96 19.87 2.28
N LYS A 69 6.96 19.57 1.49
CA LYS A 69 8.08 20.48 1.25
C LYS A 69 7.70 21.65 0.35
N SER A 70 6.62 21.53 -0.40
CA SER A 70 6.15 22.56 -1.33
C SER A 70 5.23 23.58 -0.68
N GLU A 71 4.84 23.37 0.56
CA GLU A 71 3.95 24.28 1.30
C GLU A 71 4.64 25.52 1.89
#